data_17d1e52d5810b9439164c6a1210743a6
#
_entry.id   17d1e52d5810b9439164c6a1210743a6
#
_cell.length_a   1.000
_cell.length_b   1.000
_cell.length_c   1.000
_cell.angle_alpha   90.00
_cell.angle_beta   90.00
_cell.angle_gamma   90.00
#
_symmetry.space_group_name_H-M   'P 1'
#
loop_
_entity.id
_entity.type
_entity.pdbx_description
1 polymer ?
#
loop_
_entity_poly.entity_id
_entity_poly.type
_entity_poly.pdbx_seq_one_letter_code
_entity_poly.pdbx_strand_id
1 'polypeptide(L)'
;VSATLVRLFPGIYVDSVVQLSGTRAMRAVDGVEWAAAGMATPANLDVLAEQGFNPQDWSGSGANDLVMAVRAADDEVAEQAQQAGRAAIFDRRGSSDSTGDGSEAAQPPRTLREAMDRAPGSNVAVISVPGDYAALEAHHALSAGLDVLLFSDNVSVAAEVQLKQRAQRLGRLVMGPGAGTAMLGGICLGFANVTAPGPVAVVAAAGTGAQEAMSLLDRWGVGVSHVIGLGGRDLSAGVGGIMARSALHALAGDEGTEVILLVSKPPSPEVAHQVLPAAGGKPVIAALLGLPGGLDVPDNVTLATTLETGVLATLATLGVPAPNPAAGLRERVAGAIAGLAPQRRLVRGLFSGGTLCYESLVILSARLGPVYSNTPLDPDLGLPAPAGSHTCLDLGEEEYTKGRPHPMIDPEARIELLRDQGTDPDVAVIILDVVLGYGAHADPAAELAPVCAEITANGGPIVAVYVLGTHADPQGFDAQRQAFSDAGCVV
;
A
#
# COMPACT_ATOMS: atom_id res chain seq x y z
N VAL A 1 -28.90 -11.67 -25.37
CA VAL A 1 -29.20 -10.67 -24.33
C VAL A 1 -28.44 -11.13 -23.11
N SER A 2 -27.45 -10.36 -22.67
CA SER A 2 -26.69 -10.71 -21.48
C SER A 2 -27.59 -10.79 -20.23
N ALA A 3 -27.38 -11.83 -19.42
CA ALA A 3 -28.11 -12.06 -18.18
C ALA A 3 -27.44 -11.32 -17.03
N THR A 4 -28.22 -10.78 -16.11
CA THR A 4 -27.72 -10.17 -14.86
C THR A 4 -28.28 -10.91 -13.65
N LEU A 5 -27.41 -11.21 -12.69
CA LEU A 5 -27.80 -11.91 -11.46
C LEU A 5 -27.14 -11.23 -10.25
N VAL A 6 -27.97 -10.82 -9.29
CA VAL A 6 -27.53 -10.24 -8.01
C VAL A 6 -27.97 -11.12 -6.87
N ARG A 7 -27.07 -11.42 -5.92
CA ARG A 7 -27.37 -12.14 -4.68
C ARG A 7 -26.90 -11.37 -3.47
N LEU A 8 -27.76 -11.31 -2.47
CA LEU A 8 -27.48 -10.74 -1.16
C LEU A 8 -27.28 -11.84 -0.12
N PHE A 9 -26.34 -11.61 0.78
CA PHE A 9 -26.06 -12.45 1.92
C PHE A 9 -26.15 -11.59 3.20
N PRO A 10 -27.34 -11.52 3.80
CA PRO A 10 -27.59 -10.62 4.92
C PRO A 10 -26.74 -10.95 6.15
N GLY A 11 -26.19 -9.92 6.80
CA GLY A 11 -25.39 -10.05 8.01
C GLY A 11 -24.05 -10.82 7.83
N ILE A 12 -23.63 -11.01 6.59
CA ILE A 12 -22.36 -11.67 6.28
C ILE A 12 -21.31 -10.61 5.96
N TYR A 13 -20.45 -10.30 6.91
CA TYR A 13 -19.27 -9.48 6.68
C TYR A 13 -18.11 -10.34 6.16
N VAL A 14 -17.45 -9.85 5.11
CA VAL A 14 -16.27 -10.49 4.50
C VAL A 14 -15.25 -9.38 4.23
N ASP A 15 -13.97 -9.64 4.56
CA ASP A 15 -12.91 -8.69 4.25
C ASP A 15 -12.67 -8.55 2.74
N SER A 16 -12.03 -7.43 2.33
CA SER A 16 -11.85 -7.08 0.93
C SER A 16 -11.02 -8.10 0.13
N VAL A 17 -10.08 -8.81 0.76
CA VAL A 17 -9.26 -9.83 0.09
C VAL A 17 -10.12 -11.05 -0.27
N VAL A 18 -11.01 -11.45 0.63
CA VAL A 18 -11.94 -12.56 0.38
C VAL A 18 -13.01 -12.15 -0.64
N GLN A 19 -13.53 -10.90 -0.58
CA GLN A 19 -14.42 -10.35 -1.61
C GLN A 19 -13.77 -10.41 -2.99
N LEU A 20 -12.50 -9.99 -3.09
CA LEU A 20 -11.73 -10.05 -4.32
C LEU A 20 -11.55 -11.49 -4.83
N SER A 21 -11.28 -12.44 -3.92
CA SER A 21 -11.19 -13.87 -4.30
C SER A 21 -12.50 -14.37 -4.92
N GLY A 22 -13.64 -13.97 -4.36
CA GLY A 22 -14.96 -14.24 -4.93
C GLY A 22 -15.16 -13.60 -6.29
N THR A 23 -14.78 -12.32 -6.43
CA THR A 23 -14.84 -11.58 -7.70
C THR A 23 -14.01 -12.27 -8.78
N ARG A 24 -12.76 -12.63 -8.49
CA ARG A 24 -11.89 -13.33 -9.45
C ARG A 24 -12.44 -14.71 -9.85
N ALA A 25 -12.96 -15.46 -8.89
CA ALA A 25 -13.56 -16.76 -9.19
C ALA A 25 -14.78 -16.63 -10.09
N MET A 26 -15.61 -15.60 -9.93
CA MET A 26 -16.72 -15.31 -10.80
C MET A 26 -16.27 -14.91 -12.22
N ARG A 27 -15.28 -14.02 -12.32
CA ARG A 27 -14.74 -13.54 -13.61
C ARG A 27 -14.01 -14.61 -14.40
N ALA A 28 -13.45 -15.63 -13.72
CA ALA A 28 -12.75 -16.74 -14.37
C ALA A 28 -13.69 -17.72 -15.09
N VAL A 29 -15.00 -17.59 -14.96
CA VAL A 29 -15.97 -18.42 -15.67
C VAL A 29 -16.15 -17.88 -17.09
N ASP A 30 -15.91 -18.72 -18.08
CA ASP A 30 -16.07 -18.38 -19.49
C ASP A 30 -17.48 -17.85 -19.79
N GLY A 31 -17.58 -16.72 -20.48
CA GLY A 31 -18.85 -16.07 -20.81
C GLY A 31 -19.32 -15.04 -19.76
N VAL A 32 -18.57 -14.79 -18.70
CA VAL A 32 -18.81 -13.67 -17.79
C VAL A 32 -18.27 -12.39 -18.40
N GLU A 33 -19.13 -11.38 -18.52
CA GLU A 33 -18.78 -10.05 -19.02
C GLU A 33 -18.30 -9.12 -17.89
N TRP A 34 -18.94 -9.24 -16.72
CA TRP A 34 -18.62 -8.45 -15.53
C TRP A 34 -19.08 -9.16 -14.26
N ALA A 35 -18.28 -9.10 -13.20
CA ALA A 35 -18.69 -9.62 -11.90
C ALA A 35 -17.97 -8.87 -10.77
N ALA A 36 -18.67 -8.72 -9.63
CA ALA A 36 -18.08 -8.22 -8.39
C ALA A 36 -18.75 -8.84 -7.16
N ALA A 37 -17.96 -9.05 -6.11
CA ALA A 37 -18.41 -9.33 -4.75
C ALA A 37 -17.94 -8.18 -3.85
N GLY A 38 -18.84 -7.63 -3.04
CA GLY A 38 -18.53 -6.49 -2.16
C GLY A 38 -19.50 -6.38 -1.00
N MET A 39 -19.16 -5.60 0.02
CA MET A 39 -20.14 -5.23 1.04
C MET A 39 -21.16 -4.25 0.45
N ALA A 40 -22.41 -4.35 0.84
CA ALA A 40 -23.50 -3.49 0.36
C ALA A 40 -23.45 -2.07 0.97
N THR A 41 -22.27 -1.45 0.92
CA THR A 41 -22.10 -0.04 1.30
C THR A 41 -22.67 0.87 0.23
N PRO A 42 -23.10 2.10 0.56
CA PRO A 42 -23.62 3.03 -0.44
C PRO A 42 -22.69 3.18 -1.66
N ALA A 43 -21.38 3.33 -1.43
CA ALA A 43 -20.39 3.47 -2.50
C ALA A 43 -20.34 2.26 -3.45
N ASN A 44 -20.38 1.04 -2.90
CA ASN A 44 -20.36 -0.19 -3.71
C ASN A 44 -21.69 -0.37 -4.48
N LEU A 45 -22.80 -0.01 -3.86
CA LEU A 45 -24.12 -0.07 -4.52
C LEU A 45 -24.25 0.97 -5.64
N ASP A 46 -23.65 2.16 -5.49
CA ASP A 46 -23.56 3.16 -6.55
C ASP A 46 -22.77 2.60 -7.76
N VAL A 47 -21.65 1.90 -7.52
CA VAL A 47 -20.88 1.24 -8.59
C VAL A 47 -21.74 0.19 -9.33
N LEU A 48 -22.51 -0.63 -8.61
CA LEU A 48 -23.41 -1.59 -9.24
C LEU A 48 -24.47 -0.90 -10.11
N ALA A 49 -25.05 0.22 -9.64
CA ALA A 49 -26.00 1.00 -10.41
C ALA A 49 -25.36 1.60 -11.67
N GLU A 50 -24.16 2.16 -11.57
CA GLU A 50 -23.37 2.66 -12.71
C GLU A 50 -23.07 1.55 -13.75
N GLN A 51 -22.86 0.32 -13.27
CA GLN A 51 -22.69 -0.86 -14.12
C GLN A 51 -24.01 -1.38 -14.71
N GLY A 52 -25.14 -0.73 -14.46
CA GLY A 52 -26.44 -1.03 -15.05
C GLY A 52 -27.22 -2.16 -14.36
N PHE A 53 -26.86 -2.54 -13.15
CA PHE A 53 -27.68 -3.44 -12.33
C PHE A 53 -28.87 -2.69 -11.73
N ASN A 54 -29.97 -3.42 -11.49
CA ASN A 54 -31.20 -2.80 -11.00
C ASN A 54 -31.13 -2.56 -9.47
N PRO A 55 -31.27 -1.31 -8.98
CA PRO A 55 -31.26 -1.00 -7.55
C PRO A 55 -32.30 -1.75 -6.71
N GLN A 56 -33.36 -2.26 -7.33
CA GLN A 56 -34.37 -3.08 -6.63
C GLN A 56 -33.79 -4.42 -6.15
N ASP A 57 -32.73 -4.95 -6.80
CA ASP A 57 -32.14 -6.24 -6.49
C ASP A 57 -31.39 -6.25 -5.15
N TRP A 58 -31.06 -5.08 -4.60
CA TRP A 58 -30.45 -4.91 -3.26
C TRP A 58 -31.30 -4.03 -2.33
N SER A 59 -32.60 -3.88 -2.64
CA SER A 59 -33.50 -3.11 -1.79
C SER A 59 -33.56 -3.67 -0.38
N GLY A 60 -33.32 -2.82 0.62
CA GLY A 60 -33.30 -3.20 2.04
C GLY A 60 -32.00 -3.81 2.54
N SER A 61 -30.94 -3.89 1.72
CA SER A 61 -29.60 -4.29 2.17
C SER A 61 -28.97 -3.21 3.05
N GLY A 62 -28.12 -3.64 3.96
CA GLY A 62 -27.32 -2.78 4.82
C GLY A 62 -25.82 -2.94 4.58
N ALA A 63 -25.01 -2.02 5.09
CA ALA A 63 -23.56 -2.02 4.90
C ALA A 63 -22.82 -3.29 5.41
N ASN A 64 -23.50 -4.11 6.23
CA ASN A 64 -22.98 -5.38 6.75
C ASN A 64 -23.42 -6.61 5.92
N ASP A 65 -24.09 -6.41 4.80
CA ASP A 65 -24.52 -7.47 3.91
C ASP A 65 -23.50 -7.62 2.77
N LEU A 66 -23.19 -8.86 2.38
CA LEU A 66 -22.38 -9.13 1.20
C LEU A 66 -23.30 -9.15 -0.02
N VAL A 67 -22.92 -8.45 -1.08
CA VAL A 67 -23.56 -8.50 -2.39
C VAL A 67 -22.63 -9.14 -3.40
N MET A 68 -23.17 -10.01 -4.25
CA MET A 68 -22.47 -10.61 -5.38
C MET A 68 -23.28 -10.35 -6.64
N ALA A 69 -22.69 -9.66 -7.61
CA ALA A 69 -23.36 -9.29 -8.86
C ALA A 69 -22.57 -9.83 -10.06
N VAL A 70 -23.28 -10.37 -11.06
CA VAL A 70 -22.71 -10.96 -12.27
C VAL A 70 -23.51 -10.51 -13.48
N ARG A 71 -22.83 -10.17 -14.57
CA ARG A 71 -23.38 -10.05 -15.91
C ARG A 71 -22.66 -11.04 -16.82
N ALA A 72 -23.41 -11.90 -17.50
CA ALA A 72 -22.86 -13.00 -18.30
C ALA A 72 -23.67 -13.20 -19.59
N ALA A 73 -23.16 -14.06 -20.46
CA ALA A 73 -23.78 -14.37 -21.76
C ALA A 73 -25.22 -14.88 -21.63
N ASP A 74 -25.50 -15.66 -20.58
CA ASP A 74 -26.80 -16.22 -20.26
C ASP A 74 -26.97 -16.52 -18.75
N ASP A 75 -28.16 -16.95 -18.35
CA ASP A 75 -28.52 -17.25 -16.96
C ASP A 75 -27.71 -18.44 -16.38
N GLU A 76 -27.34 -19.43 -17.20
CA GLU A 76 -26.61 -20.60 -16.74
C GLU A 76 -25.18 -20.22 -16.39
N VAL A 77 -24.52 -19.42 -17.21
CA VAL A 77 -23.17 -18.88 -16.97
C VAL A 77 -23.19 -17.94 -15.75
N ALA A 78 -24.21 -17.10 -15.61
CA ALA A 78 -24.35 -16.23 -14.44
C ALA A 78 -24.49 -17.04 -13.14
N GLU A 79 -25.23 -18.15 -13.17
CA GLU A 79 -25.41 -19.03 -12.03
C GLU A 79 -24.12 -19.80 -11.68
N GLN A 80 -23.38 -20.29 -12.68
CA GLN A 80 -22.08 -20.93 -12.50
C GLN A 80 -21.07 -19.96 -11.89
N ALA A 81 -21.04 -18.70 -12.34
CA ALA A 81 -20.19 -17.67 -11.79
C ALA A 81 -20.54 -17.39 -10.33
N GLN A 82 -21.82 -17.25 -9.99
CA GLN A 82 -22.26 -17.08 -8.61
C GLN A 82 -21.83 -18.26 -7.71
N GLN A 83 -21.89 -19.48 -8.20
CA GLN A 83 -21.43 -20.67 -7.46
C GLN A 83 -19.91 -20.64 -7.26
N ALA A 84 -19.13 -20.31 -8.28
CA ALA A 84 -17.68 -20.18 -8.19
C ALA A 84 -17.27 -19.12 -7.17
N GLY A 85 -17.89 -17.94 -7.22
CA GLY A 85 -17.65 -16.87 -6.25
C GLY A 85 -18.02 -17.26 -4.83
N ARG A 86 -19.17 -17.93 -4.66
CA ARG A 86 -19.60 -18.44 -3.37
C ARG A 86 -18.61 -19.46 -2.80
N ALA A 87 -18.16 -20.42 -3.59
CA ALA A 87 -17.16 -21.39 -3.18
C ALA A 87 -15.85 -20.71 -2.75
N ALA A 88 -15.37 -19.72 -3.51
CA ALA A 88 -14.16 -18.98 -3.18
C ALA A 88 -14.27 -18.17 -1.88
N ILE A 89 -15.46 -17.68 -1.54
CA ILE A 89 -15.70 -16.87 -0.33
C ILE A 89 -15.94 -17.77 0.90
N PHE A 90 -16.74 -18.82 0.76
CA PHE A 90 -17.25 -19.57 1.91
C PHE A 90 -16.52 -20.90 2.16
N ASP A 91 -16.04 -21.61 1.11
CA ASP A 91 -15.43 -22.93 1.28
C ASP A 91 -14.00 -22.84 1.83
N ARG A 92 -13.30 -21.70 1.63
CA ARG A 92 -11.99 -21.43 2.27
C ARG A 92 -12.03 -21.36 3.80
N ARG A 93 -13.19 -21.11 4.41
CA ARG A 93 -13.35 -21.16 5.87
C ARG A 93 -13.26 -22.56 6.47
N GLY A 94 -13.30 -23.61 5.61
CA GLY A 94 -13.18 -25.01 6.04
C GLY A 94 -11.80 -25.64 5.87
N SER A 95 -10.84 -24.99 5.17
CA SER A 95 -9.57 -25.64 4.79
C SER A 95 -8.31 -25.16 5.51
N SER A 96 -8.37 -24.16 6.40
CA SER A 96 -7.19 -23.68 7.12
C SER A 96 -6.95 -24.29 8.50
N ASP A 97 -7.83 -25.22 8.98
CA ASP A 97 -7.61 -25.89 10.26
C ASP A 97 -8.14 -27.32 10.27
N SER A 98 -7.72 -28.16 9.34
CA SER A 98 -7.93 -29.61 9.47
C SER A 98 -6.60 -30.35 9.63
N THR A 99 -5.93 -30.13 10.75
CA THR A 99 -5.09 -31.15 11.39
C THR A 99 -5.89 -31.70 12.58
N GLY A 100 -6.62 -32.79 12.32
CA GLY A 100 -7.07 -33.80 13.18
C GLY A 100 -7.50 -33.41 14.62
N ASP A 101 -8.75 -33.17 14.85
CA ASP A 101 -9.58 -33.84 15.89
C ASP A 101 -11.02 -33.30 15.73
N GLY A 102 -12.01 -34.19 15.86
CA GLY A 102 -13.44 -33.89 15.62
C GLY A 102 -14.10 -32.97 16.65
N SER A 103 -13.51 -31.81 16.94
CA SER A 103 -14.15 -30.76 17.73
C SER A 103 -14.91 -29.81 16.82
N GLU A 104 -16.18 -29.54 17.12
CA GLU A 104 -16.99 -28.48 16.51
C GLU A 104 -16.14 -27.21 16.39
N ALA A 105 -15.99 -26.67 15.16
CA ALA A 105 -15.25 -25.45 14.92
C ALA A 105 -15.78 -24.33 15.83
N ALA A 106 -15.00 -23.92 16.81
CA ALA A 106 -15.39 -22.92 17.80
C ALA A 106 -15.79 -21.64 17.06
N GLN A 107 -17.00 -21.12 17.33
CA GLN A 107 -17.46 -19.88 16.70
C GLN A 107 -16.43 -18.77 16.97
N PRO A 108 -16.11 -17.90 15.95
CA PRO A 108 -15.22 -16.78 16.15
C PRO A 108 -15.76 -15.85 17.25
N PRO A 109 -14.87 -15.21 18.04
CA PRO A 109 -15.28 -14.27 19.08
C PRO A 109 -16.04 -13.08 18.45
N ARG A 110 -17.11 -12.65 19.11
CA ARG A 110 -17.97 -11.56 18.63
C ARG A 110 -17.54 -10.18 19.16
N THR A 111 -16.69 -10.15 20.16
CA THR A 111 -16.20 -8.93 20.78
C THR A 111 -14.72 -9.05 21.08
N LEU A 112 -14.04 -7.91 21.17
CA LEU A 112 -12.63 -7.86 21.58
C LEU A 112 -12.41 -8.54 22.95
N ARG A 113 -13.34 -8.33 23.89
CA ARG A 113 -13.27 -8.95 25.21
C ARG A 113 -13.29 -10.47 25.14
N GLU A 114 -14.22 -11.04 24.35
CA GLU A 114 -14.28 -12.49 24.15
C GLU A 114 -13.00 -13.01 23.47
N ALA A 115 -12.45 -12.27 22.51
CA ALA A 115 -11.16 -12.59 21.89
C ALA A 115 -10.02 -12.61 22.90
N MET A 116 -9.94 -11.61 23.77
CA MET A 116 -8.94 -11.51 24.83
C MET A 116 -9.07 -12.63 25.86
N ASP A 117 -10.30 -13.02 26.22
CA ASP A 117 -10.54 -14.15 27.14
C ASP A 117 -10.03 -15.49 26.54
N ARG A 118 -10.10 -15.64 25.21
CA ARG A 118 -9.58 -16.82 24.49
C ARG A 118 -8.07 -16.75 24.23
N ALA A 119 -7.50 -15.56 24.11
CA ALA A 119 -6.09 -15.31 23.84
C ALA A 119 -5.52 -14.26 24.82
N PRO A 120 -5.35 -14.60 26.10
CA PRO A 120 -4.98 -13.64 27.14
C PRO A 120 -3.56 -13.07 27.02
N GLY A 121 -2.72 -13.68 26.15
CA GLY A 121 -1.37 -13.18 25.83
C GLY A 121 -1.31 -12.17 24.71
N SER A 122 -2.45 -11.78 24.14
CA SER A 122 -2.47 -10.77 23.06
C SER A 122 -1.99 -9.41 23.57
N ASN A 123 -1.19 -8.72 22.75
CA ASN A 123 -0.60 -7.41 23.05
C ASN A 123 -0.85 -6.36 21.95
N VAL A 124 -1.32 -6.79 20.76
CA VAL A 124 -1.65 -5.92 19.63
C VAL A 124 -3.03 -6.23 19.10
N ALA A 125 -3.81 -5.21 18.77
CA ALA A 125 -5.05 -5.31 18.02
C ALA A 125 -4.84 -4.76 16.59
N VAL A 126 -5.17 -5.56 15.58
CA VAL A 126 -5.24 -5.11 14.18
C VAL A 126 -6.69 -4.76 13.87
N ILE A 127 -6.95 -3.51 13.48
CA ILE A 127 -8.30 -2.99 13.24
C ILE A 127 -8.42 -2.62 11.77
N SER A 128 -9.36 -3.26 11.06
CA SER A 128 -9.65 -3.02 9.64
C SER A 128 -11.16 -2.90 9.36
N VAL A 129 -11.92 -2.40 10.32
CA VAL A 129 -13.34 -2.08 10.16
C VAL A 129 -13.54 -0.75 9.43
N PRO A 130 -14.73 -0.45 8.87
CA PRO A 130 -15.01 0.87 8.27
C PRO A 130 -14.66 2.02 9.21
N GLY A 131 -14.13 3.12 8.66
CA GLY A 131 -13.55 4.24 9.41
C GLY A 131 -14.43 4.81 10.51
N ASP A 132 -15.74 4.86 10.29
CA ASP A 132 -16.73 5.35 11.26
C ASP A 132 -16.75 4.56 12.58
N TYR A 133 -16.38 3.26 12.54
CA TYR A 133 -16.34 2.39 13.71
C TYR A 133 -14.93 2.23 14.27
N ALA A 134 -13.92 2.53 13.48
CA ALA A 134 -12.53 2.23 13.77
C ALA A 134 -12.02 2.93 15.04
N ALA A 135 -12.42 4.19 15.27
CA ALA A 135 -12.03 4.93 16.46
C ALA A 135 -12.56 4.30 17.74
N LEU A 136 -13.81 3.80 17.75
CA LEU A 136 -14.42 3.14 18.89
C LEU A 136 -13.67 1.84 19.23
N GLU A 137 -13.40 1.01 18.23
CA GLU A 137 -12.67 -0.25 18.41
C GLU A 137 -11.23 -0.02 18.90
N ALA A 138 -10.56 1.02 18.39
CA ALA A 138 -9.23 1.42 18.89
C ALA A 138 -9.29 1.86 20.36
N HIS A 139 -10.35 2.58 20.77
CA HIS A 139 -10.55 2.92 22.18
C HIS A 139 -10.78 1.68 23.06
N HIS A 140 -11.50 0.67 22.58
CA HIS A 140 -11.69 -0.60 23.29
C HIS A 140 -10.35 -1.34 23.44
N ALA A 141 -9.55 -1.42 22.38
CA ALA A 141 -8.24 -2.06 22.38
C ALA A 141 -7.28 -1.36 23.39
N LEU A 142 -7.21 -0.03 23.38
CA LEU A 142 -6.42 0.73 24.33
C LEU A 142 -6.88 0.52 25.78
N SER A 143 -8.21 0.38 26.04
CA SER A 143 -8.75 0.06 27.35
C SER A 143 -8.35 -1.32 27.82
N ALA A 144 -8.19 -2.27 26.89
CA ALA A 144 -7.71 -3.63 27.16
C ALA A 144 -6.18 -3.71 27.33
N GLY A 145 -5.46 -2.57 27.19
CA GLY A 145 -4.01 -2.52 27.32
C GLY A 145 -3.24 -2.99 26.09
N LEU A 146 -3.88 -3.01 24.91
CA LEU A 146 -3.26 -3.41 23.66
C LEU A 146 -2.63 -2.21 22.94
N ASP A 147 -1.56 -2.45 22.20
CA ASP A 147 -1.13 -1.58 21.12
C ASP A 147 -2.07 -1.78 19.92
N VAL A 148 -2.17 -0.79 19.05
CA VAL A 148 -3.14 -0.79 17.95
C VAL A 148 -2.44 -0.60 16.62
N LEU A 149 -2.68 -1.49 15.66
CA LEU A 149 -2.51 -1.22 14.24
C LEU A 149 -3.89 -0.86 13.67
N LEU A 150 -4.10 0.42 13.40
CA LEU A 150 -5.32 0.96 12.82
C LEU A 150 -5.16 1.03 11.30
N PHE A 151 -5.44 -0.10 10.65
CA PHE A 151 -5.36 -0.26 9.20
C PHE A 151 -6.45 0.57 8.51
N SER A 152 -7.61 0.69 9.15
CA SER A 152 -8.76 1.45 8.66
C SER A 152 -8.38 2.88 8.32
N ASP A 153 -8.87 3.33 7.18
CA ASP A 153 -8.82 4.72 6.73
C ASP A 153 -10.12 5.47 7.07
N ASN A 154 -10.28 6.71 6.58
CA ASN A 154 -11.47 7.54 6.76
C ASN A 154 -11.82 7.83 8.25
N VAL A 155 -10.82 7.86 9.12
CA VAL A 155 -10.94 8.34 10.50
C VAL A 155 -10.67 9.84 10.53
N SER A 156 -11.52 10.63 11.20
CA SER A 156 -11.34 12.07 11.26
C SER A 156 -10.04 12.47 12.00
N VAL A 157 -9.45 13.60 11.61
CA VAL A 157 -8.23 14.13 12.27
C VAL A 157 -8.44 14.32 13.78
N ALA A 158 -9.63 14.79 14.18
CA ALA A 158 -9.97 14.99 15.60
C ALA A 158 -9.97 13.65 16.38
N ALA A 159 -10.53 12.58 15.79
CA ALA A 159 -10.53 11.26 16.40
C ALA A 159 -9.10 10.67 16.45
N GLU A 160 -8.31 10.84 15.39
CA GLU A 160 -6.91 10.43 15.35
C GLU A 160 -6.10 11.08 16.49
N VAL A 161 -6.21 12.40 16.66
CA VAL A 161 -5.52 13.14 17.72
C VAL A 161 -5.93 12.62 19.09
N GLN A 162 -7.24 12.42 19.34
CA GLN A 162 -7.72 11.90 20.61
C GLN A 162 -7.19 10.49 20.92
N LEU A 163 -7.19 9.60 19.92
CA LEU A 163 -6.66 8.24 20.05
C LEU A 163 -5.16 8.25 20.38
N LYS A 164 -4.37 9.01 19.61
CA LYS A 164 -2.91 9.10 19.78
C LYS A 164 -2.52 9.74 21.12
N GLN A 165 -3.22 10.79 21.55
CA GLN A 165 -3.03 11.36 22.87
C GLN A 165 -3.38 10.38 24.00
N ARG A 166 -4.46 9.60 23.82
CA ARG A 166 -4.82 8.57 24.79
C ARG A 166 -3.77 7.48 24.85
N ALA A 167 -3.32 6.97 23.69
CA ALA A 167 -2.26 5.98 23.61
C ALA A 167 -0.98 6.44 24.30
N GLN A 168 -0.54 7.67 24.04
CA GLN A 168 0.62 8.28 24.68
C GLN A 168 0.50 8.28 26.21
N ARG A 169 -0.67 8.70 26.76
CA ARG A 169 -0.91 8.68 28.21
C ARG A 169 -0.88 7.26 28.81
N LEU A 170 -1.24 6.24 28.03
CA LEU A 170 -1.25 4.84 28.46
C LEU A 170 0.08 4.12 28.18
N GLY A 171 1.07 4.80 27.60
CA GLY A 171 2.32 4.16 27.16
C GLY A 171 2.11 3.11 26.06
N ARG A 172 1.15 3.36 25.15
CA ARG A 172 0.79 2.47 24.04
C ARG A 172 1.01 3.16 22.71
N LEU A 173 1.09 2.35 21.64
CA LEU A 173 1.16 2.84 20.27
C LEU A 173 -0.21 2.72 19.59
N VAL A 174 -0.55 3.74 18.80
CA VAL A 174 -1.58 3.69 17.78
C VAL A 174 -0.91 3.93 16.42
N MET A 175 -0.65 2.85 15.72
CA MET A 175 -0.09 2.86 14.38
C MET A 175 -1.23 3.10 13.38
N GLY A 176 -1.26 4.26 12.78
CA GLY A 176 -2.39 4.70 11.91
C GLY A 176 -3.15 5.92 12.48
N PRO A 177 -4.33 6.24 11.91
CA PRO A 177 -5.13 5.53 10.89
C PRO A 177 -4.46 5.46 9.52
N GLY A 178 -4.94 4.54 8.68
CA GLY A 178 -4.37 4.33 7.36
C GLY A 178 -2.94 3.80 7.39
N ALA A 179 -2.53 3.10 8.47
CA ALA A 179 -1.23 2.44 8.53
C ALA A 179 -1.35 1.02 7.97
N GLY A 180 -0.97 0.87 6.70
CA GLY A 180 -0.96 -0.43 6.04
C GLY A 180 0.24 -1.29 6.39
N THR A 181 1.32 -0.73 6.95
CA THR A 181 2.60 -1.42 7.15
C THR A 181 3.10 -1.25 8.57
N ALA A 182 3.39 -2.37 9.22
CA ALA A 182 4.14 -2.41 10.48
C ALA A 182 4.86 -3.75 10.64
N MET A 183 5.95 -3.76 11.40
CA MET A 183 6.65 -4.95 11.85
C MET A 183 7.18 -4.70 13.27
N LEU A 184 6.84 -5.55 14.20
CA LEU A 184 7.26 -5.43 15.60
C LEU A 184 8.07 -6.66 16.01
N GLY A 185 9.35 -6.47 16.35
CA GLY A 185 10.23 -7.58 16.73
C GLY A 185 10.32 -8.67 15.66
N GLY A 186 10.34 -8.32 14.37
CA GLY A 186 10.38 -9.26 13.26
C GLY A 186 9.02 -9.86 12.85
N ILE A 187 7.93 -9.52 13.55
CA ILE A 187 6.58 -10.00 13.22
C ILE A 187 5.87 -8.96 12.37
N CYS A 188 5.60 -9.29 11.12
CA CYS A 188 4.90 -8.44 10.17
C CYS A 188 3.41 -8.33 10.50
N LEU A 189 2.89 -7.10 10.40
CA LEU A 189 1.49 -6.75 10.58
C LEU A 189 1.03 -5.96 9.34
N GLY A 190 0.00 -6.40 8.67
CA GLY A 190 -0.49 -5.80 7.43
C GLY A 190 0.42 -6.07 6.23
N PHE A 191 0.61 -5.07 5.35
CA PHE A 191 1.57 -5.14 4.26
C PHE A 191 2.99 -5.06 4.82
N ALA A 192 3.86 -5.96 4.43
CA ALA A 192 5.25 -5.93 4.86
C ALA A 192 6.10 -6.84 3.97
N ASN A 193 7.40 -6.52 3.89
CA ASN A 193 8.38 -7.36 3.21
C ASN A 193 9.09 -8.28 4.20
N VAL A 194 9.51 -9.43 3.75
CA VAL A 194 10.30 -10.36 4.56
C VAL A 194 11.72 -9.86 4.66
N THR A 195 12.18 -9.51 5.86
CA THR A 195 13.52 -8.99 6.10
C THR A 195 14.26 -9.79 7.17
N ALA A 196 15.57 -9.82 7.07
CA ALA A 196 16.40 -10.35 8.15
C ALA A 196 16.30 -9.47 9.41
N PRO A 197 16.39 -10.05 10.61
CA PRO A 197 16.57 -9.25 11.83
C PRO A 197 17.85 -8.41 11.76
N GLY A 198 17.79 -7.17 12.27
CA GLY A 198 18.96 -6.29 12.24
C GLY A 198 18.78 -5.05 13.13
N PRO A 199 19.77 -4.16 13.16
CA PRO A 199 19.88 -3.08 14.13
C PRO A 199 19.12 -1.80 13.74
N VAL A 200 18.36 -1.79 12.64
CA VAL A 200 17.68 -0.58 12.17
C VAL A 200 16.18 -0.64 12.46
N ALA A 201 15.65 0.36 13.13
CA ALA A 201 14.21 0.57 13.22
C ALA A 201 13.75 1.61 12.20
N VAL A 202 12.66 1.32 11.49
CA VAL A 202 12.01 2.26 10.58
C VAL A 202 10.77 2.85 11.26
N VAL A 203 10.68 4.16 11.31
CA VAL A 203 9.49 4.90 11.76
C VAL A 203 8.92 5.64 10.57
N ALA A 204 7.69 5.35 10.15
CA ALA A 204 7.22 5.85 8.87
C ALA A 204 5.80 6.41 8.92
N ALA A 205 5.64 7.65 8.47
CA ALA A 205 4.35 8.24 8.11
C ALA A 205 4.04 7.99 6.61
N ALA A 206 4.41 6.81 6.10
CA ALA A 206 4.37 6.46 4.69
C ALA A 206 4.46 4.93 4.53
N GLY A 207 3.37 4.26 4.09
CA GLY A 207 3.32 2.79 4.00
C GLY A 207 4.35 2.22 3.03
N THR A 208 4.26 2.57 1.75
CA THR A 208 5.23 2.11 0.73
C THR A 208 6.63 2.66 0.93
N GLY A 209 6.78 3.83 1.58
CA GLY A 209 8.08 4.33 2.02
C GLY A 209 8.73 3.45 3.09
N ALA A 210 7.94 2.92 4.02
CA ALA A 210 8.42 1.94 5.00
C ALA A 210 8.86 0.63 4.31
N GLN A 211 8.05 0.13 3.37
CA GLN A 211 8.37 -1.07 2.60
C GLN A 211 9.63 -0.90 1.75
N GLU A 212 9.81 0.26 1.12
CA GLU A 212 11.02 0.57 0.38
C GLU A 212 12.25 0.60 1.29
N ALA A 213 12.16 1.33 2.40
CA ALA A 213 13.26 1.43 3.36
C ALA A 213 13.69 0.05 3.89
N MET A 214 12.72 -0.77 4.35
CA MET A 214 13.03 -2.10 4.86
C MET A 214 13.57 -3.04 3.78
N SER A 215 13.07 -2.95 2.55
CA SER A 215 13.54 -3.77 1.42
C SER A 215 14.97 -3.40 0.99
N LEU A 216 15.30 -2.11 0.93
CA LEU A 216 16.65 -1.65 0.62
C LEU A 216 17.64 -2.04 1.71
N LEU A 217 17.26 -1.87 2.99
CA LEU A 217 18.09 -2.30 4.12
C LEU A 217 18.42 -3.79 4.05
N ASP A 218 17.41 -4.64 3.81
CA ASP A 218 17.60 -6.08 3.69
C ASP A 218 18.50 -6.45 2.50
N ARG A 219 18.18 -5.95 1.31
CA ARG A 219 18.96 -6.23 0.08
C ARG A 219 20.41 -5.75 0.18
N TRP A 220 20.67 -4.74 0.99
CA TRP A 220 22.02 -4.19 1.19
C TRP A 220 22.71 -4.75 2.44
N GLY A 221 22.18 -5.84 3.00
CA GLY A 221 22.82 -6.66 4.02
C GLY A 221 22.69 -6.14 5.44
N VAL A 222 21.74 -5.23 5.68
CA VAL A 222 21.41 -4.73 7.02
C VAL A 222 20.01 -5.19 7.38
N GLY A 223 19.70 -5.83 8.40
CA GLY A 223 18.35 -6.23 8.76
C GLY A 223 17.57 -5.13 9.48
N VAL A 224 16.33 -5.43 9.83
CA VAL A 224 15.39 -4.50 10.45
C VAL A 224 14.93 -5.04 11.80
N SER A 225 14.93 -4.20 12.86
CA SER A 225 14.42 -4.55 14.19
C SER A 225 12.90 -4.35 14.29
N HIS A 226 12.44 -3.17 13.86
CA HIS A 226 11.05 -2.75 13.92
C HIS A 226 10.69 -1.88 12.71
N VAL A 227 9.41 -1.93 12.31
CA VAL A 227 8.80 -0.95 11.40
C VAL A 227 7.53 -0.44 12.08
N ILE A 228 7.52 0.84 12.44
CA ILE A 228 6.40 1.49 13.12
C ILE A 228 5.70 2.41 12.14
N GLY A 229 4.57 1.98 11.62
CA GLY A 229 3.71 2.77 10.74
C GLY A 229 2.90 3.79 11.52
N LEU A 230 3.10 5.07 11.25
CA LEU A 230 2.45 6.16 12.00
C LEU A 230 1.07 6.57 11.44
N GLY A 231 0.76 6.13 10.21
CA GLY A 231 -0.29 6.73 9.39
C GLY A 231 0.19 8.00 8.68
N GLY A 232 -0.33 8.26 7.49
CA GLY A 232 0.19 9.30 6.59
C GLY A 232 0.11 10.73 7.12
N ARG A 233 -0.73 11.00 8.14
CA ARG A 233 -0.99 12.34 8.67
C ARG A 233 -0.27 12.66 9.98
N ASP A 234 0.46 11.70 10.59
CA ASP A 234 1.04 11.92 11.93
C ASP A 234 1.93 13.16 12.00
N LEU A 235 2.78 13.37 10.98
CA LEU A 235 3.70 14.50 10.92
C LEU A 235 3.09 15.79 10.34
N SER A 236 1.77 15.83 10.10
CA SER A 236 1.06 17.06 9.73
C SER A 236 0.90 18.02 10.92
N ALA A 237 0.69 19.31 10.63
CA ALA A 237 0.36 20.29 11.64
C ALA A 237 -0.91 19.94 12.44
N GLY A 238 -1.89 19.28 11.82
CA GLY A 238 -3.15 18.90 12.45
C GLY A 238 -3.01 17.79 13.50
N VAL A 239 -2.04 16.89 13.35
CA VAL A 239 -1.79 15.77 14.29
C VAL A 239 -0.60 16.04 15.20
N GLY A 240 0.42 16.74 14.72
CA GLY A 240 1.54 17.25 15.50
C GLY A 240 2.57 16.20 15.92
N GLY A 241 2.71 15.08 15.20
CA GLY A 241 3.77 14.09 15.44
C GLY A 241 3.65 13.33 16.75
N ILE A 242 2.44 13.11 17.25
CA ILE A 242 2.20 12.51 18.58
C ILE A 242 2.82 11.10 18.65
N MET A 243 2.52 10.25 17.66
CA MET A 243 3.05 8.87 17.67
C MET A 243 4.49 8.80 17.19
N ALA A 244 4.94 9.68 16.30
CA ALA A 244 6.35 9.79 15.96
C ALA A 244 7.21 10.00 17.19
N ARG A 245 6.85 10.96 18.07
CA ARG A 245 7.58 11.19 19.34
C ARG A 245 7.54 9.97 20.25
N SER A 246 6.38 9.31 20.37
CA SER A 246 6.25 8.11 21.20
C SER A 246 7.09 6.95 20.68
N ALA A 247 7.09 6.73 19.36
CA ALA A 247 7.89 5.69 18.70
C ALA A 247 9.40 5.96 18.85
N LEU A 248 9.85 7.18 18.54
CA LEU A 248 11.26 7.57 18.70
C LEU A 248 11.74 7.42 20.15
N HIS A 249 10.92 7.83 21.12
CA HIS A 249 11.25 7.67 22.54
C HIS A 249 11.34 6.19 22.95
N ALA A 250 10.41 5.33 22.49
CA ALA A 250 10.46 3.90 22.76
C ALA A 250 11.71 3.25 22.16
N LEU A 251 12.02 3.58 20.92
CA LEU A 251 13.19 3.05 20.21
C LEU A 251 14.52 3.60 20.78
N ALA A 252 14.53 4.78 21.38
CA ALA A 252 15.70 5.29 22.09
C ALA A 252 16.14 4.35 23.23
N GLY A 253 15.20 3.67 23.89
CA GLY A 253 15.46 2.68 24.93
C GLY A 253 15.60 1.24 24.44
N ASP A 254 15.33 0.94 23.17
CA ASP A 254 15.40 -0.43 22.64
C ASP A 254 16.86 -0.85 22.37
N GLU A 255 17.32 -1.92 23.03
CA GLU A 255 18.68 -2.44 22.88
C GLU A 255 18.93 -3.09 21.51
N GLY A 256 17.87 -3.56 20.86
CA GLY A 256 17.96 -4.19 19.54
C GLY A 256 18.07 -3.21 18.38
N THR A 257 17.86 -1.90 18.65
CA THR A 257 17.92 -0.84 17.65
C THR A 257 19.16 0.05 17.85
N GLU A 258 20.03 0.15 16.87
CA GLU A 258 21.22 1.03 16.88
C GLU A 258 20.96 2.34 16.15
N VAL A 259 20.22 2.30 15.02
CA VAL A 259 19.90 3.47 14.18
C VAL A 259 18.40 3.50 13.90
N ILE A 260 17.84 4.70 13.90
CA ILE A 260 16.44 4.92 13.55
C ILE A 260 16.36 5.62 12.19
N LEU A 261 15.63 5.05 11.24
CA LEU A 261 15.31 5.65 9.96
C LEU A 261 13.87 6.19 10.00
N LEU A 262 13.73 7.51 10.05
CA LEU A 262 12.43 8.18 9.99
C LEU A 262 12.08 8.51 8.55
N VAL A 263 10.94 8.02 8.05
CA VAL A 263 10.49 8.18 6.67
C VAL A 263 9.15 8.92 6.64
N SER A 264 9.07 9.99 5.85
CA SER A 264 7.81 10.74 5.66
C SER A 264 7.74 11.43 4.31
N LYS A 265 6.52 11.53 3.74
CA LYS A 265 6.14 12.61 2.83
C LYS A 265 6.38 13.94 3.59
N PRO A 266 6.28 15.14 2.98
CA PRO A 266 6.67 16.38 3.66
C PRO A 266 5.93 16.54 4.99
N PRO A 267 6.66 16.58 6.10
CA PRO A 267 6.08 16.93 7.40
C PRO A 267 5.84 18.45 7.47
N SER A 268 5.01 18.89 8.41
CA SER A 268 5.08 20.29 8.83
C SER A 268 6.48 20.58 9.39
N PRO A 269 7.18 21.64 8.96
CA PRO A 269 8.52 21.98 9.47
C PRO A 269 8.54 22.13 10.98
N GLU A 270 7.50 22.74 11.58
CA GLU A 270 7.38 22.92 13.02
C GLU A 270 7.25 21.57 13.75
N VAL A 271 6.50 20.63 13.17
CA VAL A 271 6.34 19.28 13.72
C VAL A 271 7.64 18.50 13.61
N ALA A 272 8.33 18.56 12.47
CA ALA A 272 9.64 17.93 12.29
C ALA A 272 10.64 18.40 13.36
N HIS A 273 10.72 19.71 13.60
CA HIS A 273 11.58 20.30 14.62
C HIS A 273 11.26 19.82 16.05
N GLN A 274 9.98 19.57 16.35
CA GLN A 274 9.54 19.05 17.65
C GLN A 274 9.75 17.53 17.81
N VAL A 275 9.71 16.78 16.72
CA VAL A 275 9.76 15.30 16.72
C VAL A 275 11.20 14.79 16.78
N LEU A 276 12.11 15.36 16.00
CA LEU A 276 13.48 14.85 15.85
C LEU A 276 14.27 14.73 17.16
N PRO A 277 14.15 15.62 18.16
CA PRO A 277 14.83 15.47 19.44
C PRO A 277 14.36 14.29 20.29
N ALA A 278 13.21 13.69 20.00
CA ALA A 278 12.61 12.65 20.84
C ALA A 278 13.38 11.31 20.82
N ALA A 279 14.29 11.10 19.88
CA ALA A 279 15.15 9.92 19.80
C ALA A 279 16.28 9.89 20.83
N GLY A 280 16.41 10.92 21.66
CA GLY A 280 17.50 11.02 22.63
C GLY A 280 18.86 11.06 21.94
N GLY A 281 19.79 10.18 22.35
CA GLY A 281 21.16 10.14 21.79
C GLY A 281 21.36 9.17 20.63
N LYS A 282 20.38 8.38 20.23
CA LYS A 282 20.52 7.44 19.09
C LYS A 282 20.62 8.17 17.77
N PRO A 283 21.43 7.71 16.83
CA PRO A 283 21.46 8.24 15.47
C PRO A 283 20.09 8.12 14.79
N VAL A 284 19.63 9.21 14.20
CA VAL A 284 18.41 9.29 13.41
C VAL A 284 18.76 9.73 11.99
N ILE A 285 18.37 8.94 11.02
CA ILE A 285 18.39 9.36 9.63
C ILE A 285 16.96 9.75 9.25
N ALA A 286 16.74 11.01 8.87
CA ALA A 286 15.42 11.52 8.56
C ALA A 286 15.26 11.73 7.06
N ALA A 287 14.65 10.76 6.38
CA ALA A 287 14.26 10.83 4.97
C ALA A 287 12.91 11.54 4.86
N LEU A 288 12.93 12.87 4.88
CA LEU A 288 11.76 13.76 4.82
C LEU A 288 11.62 14.29 3.40
N LEU A 289 10.87 13.55 2.57
CA LEU A 289 10.74 13.80 1.14
C LEU A 289 10.18 15.20 0.86
N GLY A 290 10.83 15.94 -0.03
CA GLY A 290 10.35 17.26 -0.43
C GLY A 290 10.44 18.36 0.64
N LEU A 291 11.04 18.09 1.80
CA LEU A 291 11.26 19.13 2.80
C LEU A 291 12.27 20.15 2.29
N PRO A 292 11.97 21.46 2.34
CA PRO A 292 12.94 22.51 1.99
C PRO A 292 14.21 22.39 2.83
N GLY A 293 15.38 22.58 2.21
CA GLY A 293 16.65 22.59 2.94
C GLY A 293 16.71 23.69 4.02
N GLY A 294 17.54 23.47 5.04
CA GLY A 294 17.78 24.46 6.09
C GLY A 294 17.03 24.22 7.41
N LEU A 295 16.43 23.03 7.57
CA LEU A 295 15.91 22.63 8.89
C LEU A 295 17.09 22.46 9.86
N ASP A 296 17.04 23.21 10.98
CA ASP A 296 17.97 23.03 12.08
C ASP A 296 17.63 21.72 12.83
N VAL A 297 18.58 20.82 12.93
CA VAL A 297 18.38 19.48 13.50
C VAL A 297 19.42 19.20 14.59
N PRO A 298 19.11 18.33 15.56
CA PRO A 298 20.08 17.87 16.55
C PRO A 298 21.31 17.20 15.94
N ASP A 299 22.44 17.21 16.63
CA ASP A 299 23.72 16.64 16.15
C ASP A 299 23.65 15.14 15.79
N ASN A 300 22.72 14.40 16.42
CA ASN A 300 22.50 12.98 16.14
C ASN A 300 21.51 12.73 14.99
N VAL A 301 21.05 13.77 14.30
CA VAL A 301 20.09 13.67 13.19
C VAL A 301 20.77 14.00 11.85
N THR A 302 20.63 13.12 10.88
CA THR A 302 21.08 13.35 9.49
C THR A 302 19.86 13.43 8.59
N LEU A 303 19.72 14.52 7.81
CA LEU A 303 18.65 14.67 6.83
C LEU A 303 19.00 13.98 5.51
N ALA A 304 18.01 13.34 4.91
CA ALA A 304 18.08 12.77 3.57
C ALA A 304 16.91 13.26 2.72
N THR A 305 17.13 13.41 1.42
CA THR A 305 16.15 13.98 0.49
C THR A 305 15.35 12.93 -0.27
N THR A 306 15.83 11.68 -0.29
CA THR A 306 15.18 10.53 -0.92
C THR A 306 15.25 9.31 0.00
N LEU A 307 14.41 8.30 -0.26
CA LEU A 307 14.44 7.04 0.48
C LEU A 307 15.80 6.34 0.32
N GLU A 308 16.30 6.26 -0.92
CA GLU A 308 17.60 5.65 -1.22
C GLU A 308 18.73 6.36 -0.46
N THR A 309 18.81 7.70 -0.49
CA THR A 309 19.84 8.45 0.24
C THR A 309 19.70 8.29 1.75
N GLY A 310 18.48 8.13 2.27
CA GLY A 310 18.22 7.81 3.66
C GLY A 310 18.81 6.46 4.06
N VAL A 311 18.57 5.43 3.26
CA VAL A 311 19.13 4.10 3.53
C VAL A 311 20.65 4.11 3.38
N LEU A 312 21.21 4.76 2.35
CA LEU A 312 22.67 4.90 2.19
C LEU A 312 23.32 5.61 3.38
N ALA A 313 22.70 6.65 3.92
CA ALA A 313 23.17 7.33 5.14
C ALA A 313 23.09 6.41 6.37
N THR A 314 22.07 5.56 6.45
CA THR A 314 21.92 4.55 7.50
C THR A 314 23.06 3.52 7.45
N LEU A 315 23.37 3.01 6.24
CA LEU A 315 24.51 2.11 6.04
C LEU A 315 25.84 2.76 6.47
N ALA A 316 26.05 4.02 6.05
CA ALA A 316 27.25 4.77 6.41
C ALA A 316 27.39 4.93 7.93
N THR A 317 26.30 5.19 8.63
CA THR A 317 26.26 5.31 10.10
C THR A 317 26.64 3.99 10.78
N LEU A 318 26.24 2.86 10.20
CA LEU A 318 26.57 1.51 10.67
C LEU A 318 27.95 1.02 10.19
N GLY A 319 28.66 1.78 9.36
CA GLY A 319 29.95 1.37 8.79
C GLY A 319 29.82 0.26 7.73
N VAL A 320 28.65 0.07 7.15
CA VAL A 320 28.39 -0.90 6.10
C VAL A 320 28.72 -0.29 4.73
N PRO A 321 29.49 -0.98 3.85
CA PRO A 321 29.80 -0.48 2.51
C PRO A 321 28.54 -0.22 1.69
N ALA A 322 28.43 0.99 1.12
CA ALA A 322 27.32 1.34 0.27
C ALA A 322 27.40 0.63 -1.10
N PRO A 323 26.31 0.02 -1.59
CA PRO A 323 26.26 -0.48 -2.95
C PRO A 323 26.26 0.68 -3.98
N ASN A 324 26.44 0.33 -5.24
CA ASN A 324 26.18 1.27 -6.35
C ASN A 324 24.84 0.93 -7.00
N PRO A 325 23.72 1.58 -6.61
CA PRO A 325 22.41 1.25 -7.12
C PRO A 325 22.24 1.57 -8.61
N ALA A 326 23.06 2.46 -9.16
CA ALA A 326 23.05 2.83 -10.57
C ALA A 326 23.93 1.94 -11.46
N ALA A 327 24.54 0.89 -10.91
CA ALA A 327 25.42 0.00 -11.67
C ALA A 327 24.69 -0.64 -12.87
N GLY A 328 25.24 -0.49 -14.07
CA GLY A 328 24.66 -1.03 -15.32
C GLY A 328 23.35 -0.36 -15.78
N LEU A 329 22.78 0.58 -15.02
CA LEU A 329 21.53 1.25 -15.39
C LEU A 329 21.69 2.13 -16.63
N ARG A 330 22.82 2.80 -16.76
CA ARG A 330 23.09 3.71 -17.89
C ARG A 330 23.10 2.99 -19.23
N GLU A 331 23.70 1.80 -19.30
CA GLU A 331 23.76 0.97 -20.50
C GLU A 331 22.37 0.49 -20.91
N ARG A 332 21.55 0.01 -19.93
CA ARG A 332 20.18 -0.43 -20.19
C ARG A 332 19.30 0.70 -20.71
N VAL A 333 19.39 1.88 -20.08
CA VAL A 333 18.62 3.07 -20.48
C VAL A 333 19.09 3.56 -21.87
N ALA A 334 20.39 3.59 -22.16
CA ALA A 334 20.90 4.00 -23.46
C ALA A 334 20.39 3.09 -24.58
N GLY A 335 20.34 1.78 -24.35
CA GLY A 335 19.75 0.83 -25.30
C GLY A 335 18.27 1.09 -25.56
N ALA A 336 17.48 1.34 -24.52
CA ALA A 336 16.07 1.64 -24.65
C ALA A 336 15.80 2.97 -25.39
N ILE A 337 16.57 4.03 -25.09
CA ILE A 337 16.43 5.35 -25.74
C ILE A 337 16.75 5.27 -27.23
N ALA A 338 17.71 4.44 -27.64
CA ALA A 338 18.11 4.34 -29.06
C ALA A 338 16.97 3.89 -29.98
N GLY A 339 15.97 3.19 -29.47
CA GLY A 339 14.77 2.75 -30.19
C GLY A 339 13.58 3.71 -30.10
N LEU A 340 13.69 4.78 -29.30
CA LEU A 340 12.56 5.66 -29.03
C LEU A 340 12.32 6.65 -30.17
N ALA A 341 11.06 6.78 -30.61
CA ALA A 341 10.69 7.72 -31.66
C ALA A 341 10.89 9.18 -31.20
N PRO A 342 11.46 10.08 -32.03
CA PRO A 342 11.89 11.42 -31.60
C PRO A 342 10.77 12.35 -31.09
N GLN A 343 9.52 12.09 -31.50
CA GLN A 343 8.36 12.88 -31.06
C GLN A 343 7.95 12.55 -29.62
N ARG A 344 8.28 11.37 -29.10
CA ARG A 344 7.94 10.95 -27.76
C ARG A 344 8.74 11.73 -26.72
N ARG A 345 8.07 12.47 -25.84
CA ARG A 345 8.69 13.38 -24.86
C ARG A 345 8.08 13.32 -23.46
N LEU A 346 6.87 12.78 -23.32
CA LEU A 346 6.14 12.86 -22.08
C LEU A 346 6.50 11.69 -21.14
N VAL A 347 6.46 11.96 -19.85
CA VAL A 347 6.61 10.96 -18.79
C VAL A 347 5.25 10.73 -18.15
N ARG A 348 4.91 9.47 -17.92
CA ARG A 348 3.74 9.00 -17.18
C ARG A 348 4.19 8.13 -16.04
N GLY A 349 3.84 8.49 -14.82
CA GLY A 349 3.99 7.62 -13.64
C GLY A 349 2.64 7.00 -13.27
N LEU A 350 2.58 5.68 -13.11
CA LEU A 350 1.38 4.94 -12.69
C LEU A 350 1.74 4.12 -11.45
N PHE A 351 1.66 4.75 -10.29
CA PHE A 351 2.13 4.19 -9.03
C PHE A 351 1.01 3.52 -8.23
N SER A 352 1.31 2.40 -7.61
CA SER A 352 0.49 1.80 -6.55
C SER A 352 0.88 2.30 -5.17
N GLY A 353 2.11 2.79 -5.03
CA GLY A 353 2.66 3.29 -3.79
C GLY A 353 2.73 4.82 -3.74
N GLY A 354 1.88 5.46 -2.93
CA GLY A 354 1.82 6.92 -2.86
C GLY A 354 3.12 7.60 -2.44
N THR A 355 3.98 6.92 -1.67
CA THR A 355 5.29 7.47 -1.32
C THR A 355 6.25 7.44 -2.49
N LEU A 356 6.24 6.35 -3.28
CA LEU A 356 7.06 6.25 -4.49
C LEU A 356 6.60 7.23 -5.56
N CYS A 357 5.29 7.44 -5.69
CA CYS A 357 4.73 8.50 -6.54
C CYS A 357 5.25 9.87 -6.11
N TYR A 358 5.15 10.19 -4.83
CA TYR A 358 5.59 11.47 -4.28
C TYR A 358 7.09 11.69 -4.47
N GLU A 359 7.94 10.70 -4.17
CA GLU A 359 9.39 10.77 -4.40
C GLU A 359 9.70 10.98 -5.89
N SER A 360 8.99 10.28 -6.77
CA SER A 360 9.11 10.45 -8.23
C SER A 360 8.73 11.85 -8.66
N LEU A 361 7.68 12.46 -8.09
CA LEU A 361 7.32 13.86 -8.34
C LEU A 361 8.45 14.80 -7.92
N VAL A 362 9.05 14.61 -6.75
CA VAL A 362 10.20 15.43 -6.29
C VAL A 362 11.38 15.33 -7.25
N ILE A 363 11.76 14.10 -7.64
CA ILE A 363 12.90 13.85 -8.52
C ILE A 363 12.66 14.38 -9.94
N LEU A 364 11.50 14.10 -10.51
CA LEU A 364 11.16 14.48 -11.88
C LEU A 364 10.95 15.97 -12.02
N SER A 365 10.25 16.63 -11.08
CA SER A 365 10.04 18.07 -11.12
C SER A 365 11.35 18.85 -11.09
N ALA A 366 12.35 18.37 -10.35
CA ALA A 366 13.68 18.98 -10.32
C ALA A 366 14.43 18.88 -11.67
N ARG A 367 14.02 17.99 -12.58
CA ARG A 367 14.70 17.71 -13.87
C ARG A 367 13.89 18.16 -15.09
N LEU A 368 12.57 18.02 -15.02
CA LEU A 368 11.65 18.22 -16.16
C LEU A 368 10.83 19.51 -16.04
N GLY A 369 10.80 20.14 -14.87
CA GLY A 369 9.87 21.22 -14.57
C GLY A 369 8.53 20.68 -14.08
N PRO A 370 7.38 21.31 -14.41
CA PRO A 370 6.08 20.94 -13.88
C PRO A 370 5.69 19.49 -14.20
N VAL A 371 5.34 18.72 -13.16
CA VAL A 371 4.76 17.38 -13.27
C VAL A 371 3.43 17.41 -12.52
N TYR A 372 2.35 17.07 -13.22
CA TYR A 372 0.99 17.12 -12.68
C TYR A 372 0.64 15.80 -12.00
N SER A 373 -0.21 15.88 -10.97
CA SER A 373 -0.60 14.70 -10.17
C SER A 373 -1.96 14.89 -9.51
N ASN A 374 -2.59 13.78 -9.14
CA ASN A 374 -3.71 13.78 -8.19
C ASN A 374 -3.25 14.03 -6.73
N THR A 375 -1.93 13.85 -6.47
CA THR A 375 -1.29 14.19 -5.18
C THR A 375 -0.13 15.15 -5.42
N PRO A 376 -0.38 16.38 -5.91
CA PRO A 376 0.64 17.26 -6.44
C PRO A 376 1.58 17.83 -5.37
N LEU A 377 2.82 18.17 -5.75
CA LEU A 377 3.76 18.88 -4.87
C LEU A 377 3.31 20.31 -4.59
N ASP A 378 2.68 20.93 -5.57
CA ASP A 378 2.10 22.28 -5.53
C ASP A 378 0.63 22.18 -5.93
N PRO A 379 -0.33 22.75 -5.20
CA PRO A 379 -1.75 22.71 -5.54
C PRO A 379 -2.07 23.15 -6.97
N ASP A 380 -1.28 24.04 -7.56
CA ASP A 380 -1.46 24.50 -8.95
C ASP A 380 -1.11 23.43 -10.00
N LEU A 381 -0.47 22.34 -9.59
CA LEU A 381 -0.12 21.19 -10.44
C LEU A 381 -1.11 20.01 -10.26
N GLY A 382 -2.31 20.28 -9.79
CA GLY A 382 -3.40 19.31 -9.68
C GLY A 382 -3.96 18.89 -11.04
N LEU A 383 -4.76 17.84 -11.05
CA LEU A 383 -5.48 17.38 -12.23
C LEU A 383 -6.79 18.20 -12.42
N PRO A 384 -7.28 18.35 -13.67
CA PRO A 384 -6.77 17.79 -14.92
C PRO A 384 -5.53 18.53 -15.43
N ALA A 385 -4.54 17.78 -15.92
CA ALA A 385 -3.31 18.33 -16.47
C ALA A 385 -3.56 18.97 -17.86
N PRO A 386 -2.87 20.08 -18.20
CA PRO A 386 -2.85 20.61 -19.55
C PRO A 386 -2.32 19.60 -20.57
N ALA A 387 -2.79 19.66 -21.80
CA ALA A 387 -2.29 18.79 -22.87
C ALA A 387 -0.76 18.94 -23.04
N GLY A 388 -0.07 17.81 -23.23
CA GLY A 388 1.38 17.81 -23.38
C GLY A 388 2.18 17.96 -22.07
N SER A 389 1.55 17.74 -20.92
CA SER A 389 2.20 17.76 -19.61
C SER A 389 2.74 16.39 -19.20
N HIS A 390 3.78 16.38 -18.36
CA HIS A 390 4.19 15.19 -17.62
C HIS A 390 3.20 14.91 -16.48
N THR A 391 2.91 13.65 -16.19
CA THR A 391 2.01 13.26 -15.09
C THR A 391 2.55 12.08 -14.29
N CYS A 392 2.32 12.10 -12.97
CA CYS A 392 2.49 10.95 -12.09
C CYS A 392 1.22 10.79 -11.25
N LEU A 393 0.66 9.59 -11.26
CA LEU A 393 -0.59 9.26 -10.58
C LEU A 393 -0.34 8.30 -9.41
N ASP A 394 -0.85 8.67 -8.25
CA ASP A 394 -1.00 7.79 -7.11
C ASP A 394 -2.35 7.06 -7.23
N LEU A 395 -2.31 5.82 -7.69
CA LEU A 395 -3.50 5.00 -7.92
C LEU A 395 -3.99 4.31 -6.63
N GLY A 396 -3.27 4.51 -5.53
CA GLY A 396 -3.70 4.11 -4.19
C GLY A 396 -4.67 5.09 -3.52
N GLU A 397 -4.85 6.29 -4.08
CA GLU A 397 -5.78 7.30 -3.54
C GLU A 397 -7.25 6.90 -3.73
N GLU A 398 -8.13 7.47 -2.89
CA GLU A 398 -9.55 7.12 -2.81
C GLU A 398 -10.27 7.22 -4.16
N GLU A 399 -9.93 8.17 -5.02
CA GLU A 399 -10.56 8.35 -6.32
C GLU A 399 -10.39 7.14 -7.26
N TYR A 400 -9.30 6.36 -7.10
CA TYR A 400 -9.02 5.15 -7.87
C TYR A 400 -9.38 3.87 -7.13
N THR A 401 -9.53 3.91 -5.80
CA THR A 401 -9.84 2.74 -4.97
C THR A 401 -11.31 2.68 -4.54
N LYS A 402 -12.11 3.69 -4.86
CA LYS A 402 -13.55 3.67 -4.56
C LYS A 402 -14.24 2.51 -5.27
N GLY A 403 -14.78 1.57 -4.49
CA GLY A 403 -15.43 0.37 -5.01
C GLY A 403 -14.49 -0.64 -5.68
N ARG A 404 -13.18 -0.47 -5.55
CA ARG A 404 -12.14 -1.37 -6.07
C ARG A 404 -11.09 -1.65 -5.00
N PRO A 405 -10.40 -2.80 -5.03
CA PRO A 405 -9.27 -3.03 -4.15
C PRO A 405 -8.10 -2.10 -4.47
N HIS A 406 -7.20 -1.95 -3.49
CA HIS A 406 -5.97 -1.20 -3.69
C HIS A 406 -5.11 -1.80 -4.82
N PRO A 407 -4.44 -0.99 -5.68
CA PRO A 407 -3.68 -1.48 -6.85
C PRO A 407 -2.48 -2.39 -6.51
N MET A 408 -2.04 -2.44 -5.27
CA MET A 408 -1.09 -3.46 -4.80
C MET A 408 -1.72 -4.85 -4.67
N ILE A 409 -3.03 -4.93 -4.49
CA ILE A 409 -3.80 -6.18 -4.35
C ILE A 409 -4.38 -6.59 -5.70
N ASP A 410 -4.91 -5.63 -6.47
CA ASP A 410 -5.53 -5.83 -7.77
C ASP A 410 -5.04 -4.79 -8.79
N PRO A 411 -4.25 -5.19 -9.79
CA PRO A 411 -3.67 -4.27 -10.77
C PRO A 411 -4.63 -3.85 -11.90
N GLU A 412 -5.91 -4.27 -11.91
CA GLU A 412 -6.82 -4.06 -13.05
C GLU A 412 -6.92 -2.59 -13.47
N ALA A 413 -7.14 -1.67 -12.53
CA ALA A 413 -7.20 -0.24 -12.84
C ALA A 413 -5.88 0.31 -13.43
N ARG A 414 -4.75 -0.23 -12.99
CA ARG A 414 -3.44 0.11 -13.56
C ARG A 414 -3.26 -0.43 -14.97
N ILE A 415 -3.74 -1.63 -15.23
CA ILE A 415 -3.69 -2.27 -16.55
C ILE A 415 -4.46 -1.45 -17.57
N GLU A 416 -5.66 -0.96 -17.21
CA GLU A 416 -6.48 -0.09 -18.06
C GLU A 416 -5.70 1.18 -18.44
N LEU A 417 -5.14 1.89 -17.46
CA LEU A 417 -4.36 3.10 -17.69
C LEU A 417 -3.05 2.83 -18.43
N LEU A 418 -2.39 1.71 -18.16
CA LEU A 418 -1.15 1.32 -18.82
C LEU A 418 -1.38 1.10 -20.32
N ARG A 419 -2.47 0.44 -20.71
CA ARG A 419 -2.85 0.27 -22.12
C ARG A 419 -3.15 1.60 -22.79
N ASP A 420 -3.93 2.47 -22.13
CA ASP A 420 -4.27 3.79 -22.65
C ASP A 420 -3.00 4.62 -22.91
N GLN A 421 -2.16 4.78 -21.88
CA GLN A 421 -0.92 5.56 -21.99
C GLN A 421 0.12 4.90 -22.93
N GLY A 422 0.08 3.58 -23.08
CA GLY A 422 0.92 2.83 -24.02
C GLY A 422 0.66 3.17 -25.48
N THR A 423 -0.55 3.58 -25.84
CA THR A 423 -0.93 3.98 -27.20
C THR A 423 -0.70 5.45 -27.51
N ASP A 424 -0.47 6.30 -26.51
CA ASP A 424 -0.22 7.75 -26.69
C ASP A 424 1.12 7.97 -27.45
N PRO A 425 1.11 8.59 -28.63
CA PRO A 425 2.31 8.80 -29.45
C PRO A 425 3.30 9.79 -28.84
N ASP A 426 2.90 10.61 -27.90
CA ASP A 426 3.73 11.64 -27.28
C ASP A 426 4.44 11.11 -26.01
N VAL A 427 3.96 9.97 -25.44
CA VAL A 427 4.55 9.37 -24.24
C VAL A 427 5.87 8.69 -24.58
N ALA A 428 6.95 9.12 -23.92
CA ALA A 428 8.29 8.58 -24.04
C ALA A 428 8.55 7.45 -23.03
N VAL A 429 8.11 7.64 -21.79
CA VAL A 429 8.37 6.73 -20.68
C VAL A 429 7.12 6.57 -19.83
N ILE A 430 6.79 5.32 -19.50
CA ILE A 430 5.84 4.98 -18.44
C ILE A 430 6.65 4.40 -17.29
N ILE A 431 6.46 4.92 -16.08
CA ILE A 431 7.11 4.44 -14.85
C ILE A 431 6.08 3.70 -14.02
N LEU A 432 6.41 2.48 -13.61
CA LEU A 432 5.60 1.62 -12.75
C LEU A 432 6.40 1.23 -11.49
N ASP A 433 5.74 1.20 -10.35
CA ASP A 433 6.21 0.43 -9.20
C ASP A 433 5.51 -0.94 -9.15
N VAL A 434 6.19 -1.95 -8.65
CA VAL A 434 5.62 -3.26 -8.35
C VAL A 434 6.02 -3.62 -6.93
N VAL A 435 5.06 -3.57 -6.02
CA VAL A 435 5.31 -3.78 -4.60
C VAL A 435 5.04 -5.24 -4.25
N LEU A 436 6.06 -5.93 -3.72
CA LEU A 436 6.01 -7.30 -3.24
C LEU A 436 5.79 -7.35 -1.73
N GLY A 437 5.75 -8.55 -1.18
CA GLY A 437 5.60 -8.81 0.25
C GLY A 437 4.23 -9.32 0.65
N TYR A 438 4.02 -9.47 1.94
CA TYR A 438 2.75 -9.91 2.50
C TYR A 438 1.64 -8.90 2.23
N GLY A 439 0.46 -9.39 1.90
CA GLY A 439 -0.72 -8.58 1.58
C GLY A 439 -0.80 -8.10 0.13
N ALA A 440 0.33 -8.03 -0.60
CA ALA A 440 0.36 -7.68 -2.01
C ALA A 440 -0.14 -8.82 -2.91
N HIS A 441 -0.35 -8.52 -4.19
CA HIS A 441 -0.74 -9.52 -5.19
C HIS A 441 0.23 -10.70 -5.21
N ALA A 442 -0.29 -11.92 -5.38
CA ALA A 442 0.53 -13.13 -5.32
C ALA A 442 1.55 -13.23 -6.48
N ASP A 443 1.21 -12.72 -7.65
CA ASP A 443 2.07 -12.69 -8.83
C ASP A 443 1.74 -11.46 -9.70
N PRO A 444 2.22 -10.25 -9.33
CA PRO A 444 1.90 -9.02 -10.07
C PRO A 444 2.50 -9.01 -11.49
N ALA A 445 3.62 -9.71 -11.72
CA ALA A 445 4.20 -9.77 -13.06
C ALA A 445 3.35 -10.60 -14.03
N ALA A 446 2.66 -11.64 -13.57
CA ALA A 446 1.75 -12.42 -14.43
C ALA A 446 0.64 -11.56 -15.05
N GLU A 447 0.20 -10.52 -14.35
CA GLU A 447 -0.86 -9.60 -14.80
C GLU A 447 -0.30 -8.42 -15.63
N LEU A 448 0.80 -7.81 -15.20
CA LEU A 448 1.32 -6.57 -15.78
C LEU A 448 2.31 -6.80 -16.93
N ALA A 449 3.17 -7.82 -16.86
CA ALA A 449 4.21 -8.03 -17.85
C ALA A 449 3.67 -8.32 -19.27
N PRO A 450 2.56 -9.06 -19.47
CA PRO A 450 1.97 -9.22 -20.80
C PRO A 450 1.57 -7.89 -21.45
N VAL A 451 1.00 -6.97 -20.67
CA VAL A 451 0.61 -5.64 -21.15
C VAL A 451 1.84 -4.80 -21.50
N CYS A 452 2.88 -4.88 -20.67
CA CYS A 452 4.16 -4.24 -20.97
C CYS A 452 4.76 -4.77 -22.27
N ALA A 453 4.71 -6.10 -22.50
CA ALA A 453 5.21 -6.73 -23.71
C ALA A 453 4.43 -6.26 -24.98
N GLU A 454 3.12 -6.10 -24.88
CA GLU A 454 2.30 -5.55 -25.97
C GLU A 454 2.76 -4.13 -26.34
N ILE A 455 3.02 -3.28 -25.34
CA ILE A 455 3.46 -1.90 -25.54
C ILE A 455 4.86 -1.86 -26.17
N THR A 456 5.81 -2.60 -25.63
CA THR A 456 7.21 -2.60 -26.09
C THR A 456 7.35 -3.21 -27.50
N ALA A 457 6.63 -4.30 -27.79
CA ALA A 457 6.65 -4.95 -29.11
C ALA A 457 6.09 -4.08 -30.23
N ASN A 458 5.16 -3.16 -29.92
CA ASN A 458 4.54 -2.24 -30.88
C ASN A 458 5.30 -0.93 -31.06
N GLY A 459 6.53 -0.79 -30.55
CA GLY A 459 7.31 0.45 -30.63
C GLY A 459 6.69 1.59 -29.80
N GLY A 460 6.02 1.25 -28.72
CA GLY A 460 5.42 2.14 -27.74
C GLY A 460 6.47 2.90 -26.92
N PRO A 461 6.06 3.55 -25.82
CA PRO A 461 6.96 4.17 -24.86
C PRO A 461 7.87 3.14 -24.19
N ILE A 462 8.98 3.59 -23.63
CA ILE A 462 9.79 2.79 -22.70
C ILE A 462 8.97 2.55 -21.45
N VAL A 463 8.83 1.28 -21.04
CA VAL A 463 8.24 0.94 -19.75
C VAL A 463 9.36 0.71 -18.75
N ALA A 464 9.47 1.57 -17.75
CA ALA A 464 10.42 1.48 -16.65
C ALA A 464 9.71 0.92 -15.42
N VAL A 465 10.16 -0.23 -14.92
CA VAL A 465 9.53 -0.93 -13.80
C VAL A 465 10.48 -0.95 -12.60
N TYR A 466 10.02 -0.43 -11.49
CA TYR A 466 10.71 -0.56 -10.21
C TYR A 466 10.04 -1.66 -9.37
N VAL A 467 10.77 -2.73 -9.09
CA VAL A 467 10.28 -3.82 -8.22
C VAL A 467 10.76 -3.56 -6.80
N LEU A 468 9.84 -3.21 -5.91
CA LEU A 468 10.05 -3.05 -4.49
C LEU A 468 9.85 -4.40 -3.80
N GLY A 469 10.87 -4.90 -3.12
CA GLY A 469 10.79 -6.18 -2.42
C GLY A 469 12.14 -6.72 -2.01
N THR A 470 12.13 -7.87 -1.36
CA THR A 470 13.31 -8.63 -0.93
C THR A 470 13.37 -9.99 -1.63
N HIS A 471 14.53 -10.63 -1.62
CA HIS A 471 14.69 -11.99 -2.17
C HIS A 471 13.87 -13.04 -1.39
N ALA A 472 13.49 -12.75 -0.15
CA ALA A 472 12.71 -13.63 0.70
C ALA A 472 11.18 -13.43 0.57
N ASP A 473 10.74 -12.43 -0.18
CA ASP A 473 9.31 -12.20 -0.40
C ASP A 473 8.67 -13.36 -1.17
N PRO A 474 7.43 -13.75 -0.81
CA PRO A 474 6.79 -14.95 -1.35
C PRO A 474 6.57 -14.93 -2.87
N GLN A 475 6.53 -13.75 -3.48
CA GLN A 475 6.35 -13.60 -4.94
C GLN A 475 7.63 -13.94 -5.74
N GLY A 476 8.80 -14.01 -5.10
CA GLY A 476 10.08 -14.29 -5.76
C GLY A 476 10.63 -13.07 -6.52
N PHE A 477 11.33 -12.18 -5.81
CA PHE A 477 11.85 -10.90 -6.30
C PHE A 477 12.57 -10.99 -7.66
N ASP A 478 13.48 -11.95 -7.82
CA ASP A 478 14.22 -12.11 -9.07
C ASP A 478 13.34 -12.61 -10.23
N ALA A 479 12.38 -13.50 -9.94
CA ALA A 479 11.43 -13.99 -10.95
C ALA A 479 10.52 -12.86 -11.45
N GLN A 480 10.03 -12.02 -10.55
CA GLN A 480 9.24 -10.84 -10.91
C GLN A 480 10.02 -9.87 -11.80
N ARG A 481 11.25 -9.55 -11.41
CA ARG A 481 12.14 -8.69 -12.23
C ARG A 481 12.44 -9.28 -13.60
N GLN A 482 12.70 -10.58 -13.65
CA GLN A 482 13.01 -11.27 -14.92
C GLN A 482 11.79 -11.24 -15.87
N ALA A 483 10.58 -11.46 -15.37
CA ALA A 483 9.37 -11.41 -16.17
C ALA A 483 9.17 -10.05 -16.86
N PHE A 484 9.41 -8.94 -16.14
CA PHE A 484 9.36 -7.60 -16.75
C PHE A 484 10.52 -7.35 -17.72
N SER A 485 11.71 -7.85 -17.42
CA SER A 485 12.85 -7.77 -18.35
C SER A 485 12.58 -8.51 -19.65
N ASP A 486 11.99 -9.72 -19.59
CA ASP A 486 11.60 -10.52 -20.74
C ASP A 486 10.47 -9.86 -21.55
N ALA A 487 9.63 -9.05 -20.89
CA ALA A 487 8.62 -8.20 -21.52
C ALA A 487 9.21 -6.93 -22.19
N GLY A 488 10.54 -6.76 -22.20
CA GLY A 488 11.21 -5.63 -22.83
C GLY A 488 11.24 -4.35 -21.97
N CYS A 489 10.92 -4.43 -20.67
CA CYS A 489 10.98 -3.31 -19.75
C CYS A 489 12.42 -2.99 -19.32
N VAL A 490 12.63 -1.75 -18.92
CA VAL A 490 13.80 -1.34 -18.13
C VAL A 490 13.50 -1.58 -16.66
N VAL A 491 14.18 -2.54 -16.02
CA VAL A 491 13.91 -2.97 -14.64
C VAL A 491 15.06 -2.59 -13.71
#